data_05a80612fde12022abbee5db9b775196
#
_entry.id   05a80612fde12022abbee5db9b775196
#
_cell.length_a   1.000
_cell.length_b   1.000
_cell.length_c   1.000
_cell.angle_alpha   90.00
_cell.angle_beta   90.00
_cell.angle_gamma   90.00
#
_symmetry.space_group_name_H-M   'P 1'
#
loop_
_entity.id
_entity.type
_entity.pdbx_description
1 polymer ?
#
loop_
_entity_poly.entity_id
_entity_poly.type
_entity_poly.pdbx_seq_one_letter_code
_entity_poly.pdbx_strand_id
1 'polypeptide(L)'
;MTNVSSPQGTYFEADGSKADFSEALHSWVTIAYELLIQTAQKYNRTLTYKEITEAVQARSGIRTKMLISNWSGKLLEQVAKRAAEAGEPPLTSLCVHQDGTIGDGYAQAPKAVNSDPAADVEDLAAQHRLLCYQKFATDLPSDGGVPTLTPEVAAVRNRRTKNFDRQNAVCPTHFMELSATGVCAECD
;
A
#
# COMPACT_ATOMS: atom_id res chain seq x y z
N MET A 1 38.84 -7.10 -24.22
CA MET A 1 37.87 -6.42 -23.33
C MET A 1 36.52 -6.58 -23.97
N THR A 2 35.75 -7.58 -23.56
CA THR A 2 34.37 -7.83 -24.07
C THR A 2 33.46 -6.77 -23.47
N ASN A 3 33.00 -5.87 -24.32
CA ASN A 3 32.02 -4.86 -23.97
C ASN A 3 30.69 -5.59 -23.71
N VAL A 4 30.44 -5.97 -22.47
CA VAL A 4 29.17 -6.53 -22.05
C VAL A 4 28.15 -5.38 -22.07
N SER A 5 27.49 -5.22 -23.21
CA SER A 5 26.36 -4.29 -23.32
C SER A 5 25.35 -4.66 -22.26
N SER A 6 25.09 -3.74 -21.34
CA SER A 6 24.07 -3.95 -20.29
C SER A 6 22.73 -4.32 -20.93
N PRO A 7 22.07 -5.42 -20.51
CA PRO A 7 20.81 -5.84 -21.11
C PRO A 7 19.77 -4.71 -21.00
N GLN A 8 19.04 -4.48 -22.10
CA GLN A 8 17.95 -3.49 -22.15
C GLN A 8 16.61 -4.21 -21.93
N GLY A 9 15.69 -3.57 -21.18
CA GLY A 9 14.37 -4.14 -20.94
C GLY A 9 14.38 -5.20 -19.84
N THR A 10 13.72 -6.34 -20.11
CA THR A 10 13.59 -7.48 -19.19
C THR A 10 14.57 -8.57 -19.58
N TYR A 11 15.25 -9.18 -18.61
CA TYR A 11 16.34 -10.13 -18.84
C TYR A 11 16.47 -11.14 -17.69
N PHE A 12 17.03 -12.32 -17.98
CA PHE A 12 17.43 -13.29 -16.98
C PHE A 12 18.71 -12.85 -16.26
N GLU A 13 18.69 -12.89 -14.93
CA GLU A 13 19.85 -12.47 -14.12
C GLU A 13 21.05 -13.41 -14.32
N ALA A 14 20.82 -14.67 -14.58
CA ALA A 14 21.84 -15.70 -14.68
C ALA A 14 22.83 -15.49 -15.84
N ASP A 15 22.34 -15.07 -17.00
CA ASP A 15 23.13 -14.97 -18.23
C ASP A 15 22.95 -13.64 -19.00
N GLY A 16 22.07 -12.77 -18.51
CA GLY A 16 21.74 -11.50 -19.15
C GLY A 16 20.93 -11.63 -20.45
N SER A 17 20.47 -12.83 -20.80
CA SER A 17 19.64 -13.06 -21.99
C SER A 17 18.30 -12.33 -21.86
N LYS A 18 17.74 -11.91 -23.01
CA LYS A 18 16.44 -11.21 -23.05
C LYS A 18 15.33 -12.15 -22.59
N ALA A 19 14.52 -11.68 -21.65
CA ALA A 19 13.29 -12.33 -21.23
C ALA A 19 12.07 -11.60 -21.82
N ASP A 20 11.00 -12.34 -22.12
CA ASP A 20 9.72 -11.74 -22.49
C ASP A 20 9.06 -11.11 -21.25
N PHE A 21 8.55 -9.89 -21.40
CA PHE A 21 7.94 -9.17 -20.30
C PHE A 21 6.65 -9.84 -19.81
N SER A 22 5.85 -10.43 -20.70
CA SER A 22 4.60 -11.08 -20.35
C SER A 22 4.86 -12.34 -19.53
N GLU A 23 5.87 -13.13 -19.91
CA GLU A 23 6.30 -14.32 -19.16
C GLU A 23 6.88 -13.94 -17.80
N ALA A 24 7.70 -12.89 -17.76
CA ALA A 24 8.23 -12.36 -16.51
C ALA A 24 7.11 -11.89 -15.57
N LEU A 25 6.13 -11.14 -16.11
CA LEU A 25 4.99 -10.65 -15.35
C LEU A 25 4.17 -11.81 -14.78
N HIS A 26 3.93 -12.88 -15.54
CA HIS A 26 3.23 -14.08 -15.07
C HIS A 26 3.94 -14.73 -13.87
N SER A 27 5.26 -14.87 -13.94
CA SER A 27 6.08 -15.38 -12.84
C SER A 27 6.02 -14.44 -11.62
N TRP A 28 6.13 -13.14 -11.86
CA TRP A 28 6.07 -12.13 -10.79
C TRP A 28 4.72 -12.08 -10.09
N VAL A 29 3.62 -12.25 -10.81
CA VAL A 29 2.26 -12.30 -10.24
C VAL A 29 2.14 -13.46 -9.24
N THR A 30 2.65 -14.63 -9.58
CA THR A 30 2.63 -15.79 -8.68
C THR A 30 3.40 -15.53 -7.40
N ILE A 31 4.62 -14.99 -7.52
CA ILE A 31 5.47 -14.67 -6.37
C ILE A 31 4.87 -13.54 -5.53
N ALA A 32 4.34 -12.48 -6.18
CA ALA A 32 3.71 -11.36 -5.48
C ALA A 32 2.48 -11.80 -4.68
N TYR A 33 1.65 -12.67 -5.25
CA TYR A 33 0.49 -13.23 -4.56
C TYR A 33 0.91 -13.98 -3.28
N GLU A 34 1.91 -14.84 -3.36
CA GLU A 34 2.44 -15.58 -2.20
C GLU A 34 3.06 -14.64 -1.17
N LEU A 35 3.80 -13.61 -1.61
CA LEU A 35 4.40 -12.60 -0.74
C LEU A 35 3.34 -11.82 0.06
N LEU A 36 2.24 -11.44 -0.57
CA LEU A 36 1.17 -10.73 0.10
C LEU A 36 0.44 -11.62 1.11
N ILE A 37 0.23 -12.92 0.81
CA ILE A 37 -0.27 -13.88 1.80
C ILE A 37 0.72 -14.00 2.98
N GLN A 38 2.02 -14.14 2.72
CA GLN A 38 3.04 -14.19 3.78
C GLN A 38 3.07 -12.90 4.62
N THR A 39 2.86 -11.75 3.98
CA THR A 39 2.75 -10.46 4.68
C THR A 39 1.53 -10.42 5.59
N ALA A 40 0.39 -10.92 5.11
CA ALA A 40 -0.85 -11.00 5.88
C ALA A 40 -0.78 -11.93 7.10
N GLN A 41 0.20 -12.85 7.16
CA GLN A 41 0.41 -13.73 8.33
C GLN A 41 0.85 -12.98 9.59
N LYS A 42 1.25 -11.73 9.47
CA LYS A 42 1.60 -10.87 10.59
C LYS A 42 0.67 -9.65 10.65
N TYR A 43 -0.01 -9.49 11.79
CA TYR A 43 -0.95 -8.40 12.02
C TYR A 43 -0.30 -7.02 11.84
N ASN A 44 -0.98 -6.10 11.16
CA ASN A 44 -0.54 -4.75 10.81
C ASN A 44 0.73 -4.65 9.95
N ARG A 45 1.20 -5.76 9.35
CA ARG A 45 2.32 -5.73 8.42
C ARG A 45 1.84 -5.36 7.01
N THR A 46 2.57 -4.45 6.37
CA THR A 46 2.42 -4.08 4.96
C THR A 46 3.73 -4.28 4.20
N LEU A 47 3.68 -4.22 2.88
CA LEU A 47 4.84 -4.23 1.98
C LEU A 47 4.80 -2.98 1.11
N THR A 48 5.94 -2.38 0.86
CA THR A 48 6.02 -1.27 -0.10
C THR A 48 6.09 -1.78 -1.54
N TYR A 49 5.70 -0.92 -2.50
CA TYR A 49 5.89 -1.18 -3.93
C TYR A 49 7.35 -1.55 -4.27
N LYS A 50 8.31 -0.90 -3.60
CA LYS A 50 9.73 -1.20 -3.78
C LYS A 50 10.05 -2.62 -3.33
N GLU A 51 9.67 -2.98 -2.11
CA GLU A 51 9.97 -4.30 -1.54
C GLU A 51 9.35 -5.43 -2.38
N ILE A 52 8.08 -5.30 -2.80
CA ILE A 52 7.42 -6.34 -3.60
C ILE A 52 8.08 -6.48 -4.97
N THR A 53 8.41 -5.36 -5.63
CA THR A 53 9.05 -5.40 -6.96
C THR A 53 10.48 -5.91 -6.93
N GLU A 54 11.24 -5.62 -5.89
CA GLU A 54 12.58 -6.19 -5.68
C GLU A 54 12.48 -7.69 -5.39
N ALA A 55 11.55 -8.11 -4.54
CA ALA A 55 11.40 -9.51 -4.14
C ALA A 55 10.94 -10.40 -5.31
N VAL A 56 9.99 -9.96 -6.15
CA VAL A 56 9.54 -10.76 -7.30
C VAL A 56 10.66 -10.95 -8.31
N GLN A 57 11.47 -9.93 -8.55
CA GLN A 57 12.62 -10.01 -9.43
C GLN A 57 13.71 -10.93 -8.87
N ALA A 58 14.03 -10.79 -7.57
CA ALA A 58 15.04 -11.61 -6.91
C ALA A 58 14.65 -13.11 -6.88
N ARG A 59 13.36 -13.41 -6.58
CA ARG A 59 12.89 -14.81 -6.48
C ARG A 59 12.71 -15.48 -7.84
N SER A 60 12.34 -14.72 -8.87
CA SER A 60 12.18 -15.26 -10.23
C SER A 60 13.50 -15.39 -10.99
N GLY A 61 14.55 -14.68 -10.60
CA GLY A 61 15.78 -14.53 -11.37
C GLY A 61 15.58 -13.73 -12.67
N ILE A 62 14.42 -13.05 -12.84
CA ILE A 62 14.12 -12.19 -13.99
C ILE A 62 14.10 -10.74 -13.52
N ARG A 63 14.93 -9.92 -14.15
CA ARG A 63 15.09 -8.50 -13.84
C ARG A 63 14.53 -7.62 -14.94
N THR A 64 14.13 -6.40 -14.57
CA THR A 64 13.81 -5.36 -15.55
C THR A 64 14.43 -4.04 -15.16
N LYS A 65 14.85 -3.27 -16.19
CA LYS A 65 15.32 -1.87 -16.04
C LYS A 65 14.20 -0.85 -16.19
N MET A 66 12.98 -1.32 -16.41
CA MET A 66 11.81 -0.42 -16.46
C MET A 66 11.59 0.22 -15.10
N LEU A 67 11.17 1.48 -15.11
CA LEU A 67 10.75 2.17 -13.88
C LEU A 67 9.61 1.39 -13.21
N ILE A 68 9.63 1.29 -11.89
CA ILE A 68 8.63 0.56 -11.10
C ILE A 68 7.20 1.02 -11.46
N SER A 69 6.99 2.34 -11.59
CA SER A 69 5.71 2.93 -11.97
C SER A 69 5.12 2.41 -13.29
N ASN A 70 5.97 1.94 -14.22
CA ASN A 70 5.52 1.50 -15.53
C ASN A 70 4.93 0.09 -15.55
N TRP A 71 5.16 -0.71 -14.51
CA TRP A 71 4.74 -2.11 -14.49
C TRP A 71 4.14 -2.61 -13.18
N SER A 72 4.43 -1.97 -12.05
CA SER A 72 3.90 -2.40 -10.75
C SER A 72 2.38 -2.35 -10.68
N GLY A 73 1.73 -1.38 -11.34
CA GLY A 73 0.29 -1.31 -11.45
C GLY A 73 -0.30 -2.55 -12.13
N LYS A 74 0.28 -2.99 -13.26
CA LYS A 74 -0.13 -4.22 -13.96
C LYS A 74 0.10 -5.47 -13.11
N LEU A 75 1.20 -5.51 -12.37
CA LEU A 75 1.49 -6.61 -11.45
C LEU A 75 0.38 -6.74 -10.41
N LEU A 76 0.07 -5.65 -9.70
CA LEU A 76 -0.95 -5.67 -8.65
C LEU A 76 -2.37 -5.86 -9.18
N GLU A 77 -2.70 -5.33 -10.38
CA GLU A 77 -3.98 -5.59 -11.03
C GLU A 77 -4.20 -7.10 -11.27
N GLN A 78 -3.19 -7.80 -11.77
CA GLN A 78 -3.28 -9.26 -11.98
C GLN A 78 -3.34 -10.04 -10.66
N VAL A 79 -2.62 -9.58 -9.64
CA VAL A 79 -2.74 -10.16 -8.28
C VAL A 79 -4.13 -9.94 -7.72
N ALA A 80 -4.70 -8.74 -7.86
CA ALA A 80 -6.05 -8.43 -7.40
C ALA A 80 -7.11 -9.31 -8.11
N LYS A 81 -6.98 -9.49 -9.42
CA LYS A 81 -7.85 -10.37 -10.21
C LYS A 81 -7.76 -11.81 -9.72
N ARG A 82 -6.56 -12.35 -9.56
CA ARG A 82 -6.33 -13.71 -9.05
C ARG A 82 -6.91 -13.89 -7.65
N ALA A 83 -6.72 -12.94 -6.75
CA ALA A 83 -7.27 -12.98 -5.41
C ALA A 83 -8.81 -12.96 -5.43
N ALA A 84 -9.41 -12.09 -6.25
CA ALA A 84 -10.87 -12.02 -6.40
C ALA A 84 -11.45 -13.34 -6.96
N GLU A 85 -10.84 -13.94 -7.98
CA GLU A 85 -11.23 -15.22 -8.57
C GLU A 85 -11.12 -16.37 -7.56
N ALA A 86 -10.14 -16.31 -6.65
CA ALA A 86 -9.96 -17.29 -5.58
C ALA A 86 -10.88 -17.05 -4.35
N GLY A 87 -11.71 -16.00 -4.36
CA GLY A 87 -12.52 -15.62 -3.19
C GLY A 87 -11.68 -15.16 -1.99
N GLU A 88 -10.46 -14.69 -2.26
CA GLU A 88 -9.56 -14.17 -1.24
C GLU A 88 -9.88 -12.72 -0.89
N PRO A 89 -9.56 -12.27 0.35
CA PRO A 89 -9.63 -10.86 0.68
C PRO A 89 -8.73 -10.03 -0.22
N PRO A 90 -8.95 -8.70 -0.33
CA PRO A 90 -8.20 -7.83 -1.23
C PRO A 90 -6.71 -7.70 -0.83
N LEU A 91 -5.88 -8.71 -1.17
CA LEU A 91 -4.47 -8.81 -0.81
C LEU A 91 -3.65 -7.59 -1.19
N THR A 92 -4.02 -6.91 -2.28
CA THR A 92 -3.32 -5.71 -2.75
C THR A 92 -3.46 -4.51 -1.81
N SER A 93 -4.37 -4.56 -0.85
CA SER A 93 -4.44 -3.57 0.25
C SER A 93 -3.18 -3.55 1.12
N LEU A 94 -2.44 -4.64 1.14
CA LEU A 94 -1.19 -4.79 1.89
C LEU A 94 0.01 -4.12 1.20
N CYS A 95 -0.12 -3.71 -0.08
CA CYS A 95 0.94 -3.05 -0.84
C CYS A 95 0.73 -1.54 -0.82
N VAL A 96 1.71 -0.82 -0.25
CA VAL A 96 1.64 0.63 -0.03
C VAL A 96 2.83 1.36 -0.64
N HIS A 97 2.73 2.67 -0.81
CA HIS A 97 3.85 3.54 -1.11
C HIS A 97 4.81 3.65 0.08
N GLN A 98 6.00 4.24 -0.12
CA GLN A 98 6.97 4.45 0.97
C GLN A 98 6.47 5.40 2.06
N ASP A 99 5.53 6.27 1.74
CA ASP A 99 4.85 7.16 2.69
C ASP A 99 3.61 6.52 3.35
N GLY A 100 3.44 5.22 3.16
CA GLY A 100 2.36 4.42 3.73
C GLY A 100 1.01 4.56 3.03
N THR A 101 0.89 5.40 2.01
CA THR A 101 -0.37 5.58 1.27
C THR A 101 -0.67 4.40 0.35
N ILE A 102 -1.96 4.13 0.12
CA ILE A 102 -2.39 3.14 -0.86
C ILE A 102 -2.23 3.70 -2.30
N GLY A 103 -2.01 2.83 -3.28
CA GLY A 103 -1.89 3.26 -4.68
C GLY A 103 -3.19 3.81 -5.26
N ASP A 104 -3.09 4.82 -6.13
CA ASP A 104 -4.23 5.54 -6.73
C ASP A 104 -5.23 4.61 -7.45
N GLY A 105 -4.75 3.53 -8.07
CA GLY A 105 -5.59 2.54 -8.76
C GLY A 105 -6.33 1.57 -7.84
N TYR A 106 -6.12 1.64 -6.52
CA TYR A 106 -6.66 0.64 -5.60
C TYR A 106 -8.20 0.63 -5.56
N ALA A 107 -8.84 1.79 -5.64
CA ALA A 107 -10.29 1.90 -5.58
C ALA A 107 -10.98 1.15 -6.75
N GLN A 108 -10.37 1.13 -7.93
CA GLN A 108 -10.89 0.48 -9.14
C GLN A 108 -10.42 -0.98 -9.32
N ALA A 109 -9.48 -1.45 -8.50
CA ALA A 109 -8.96 -2.81 -8.62
C ALA A 109 -10.05 -3.86 -8.35
N PRO A 110 -10.07 -5.00 -9.07
CA PRO A 110 -11.00 -6.10 -8.82
C PRO A 110 -10.90 -6.60 -7.38
N LYS A 111 -12.04 -6.83 -6.73
CA LYS A 111 -12.14 -7.30 -5.34
C LYS A 111 -13.26 -8.31 -5.19
N ALA A 112 -13.06 -9.32 -4.35
CA ALA A 112 -14.10 -10.29 -3.98
C ALA A 112 -15.10 -9.74 -2.94
N VAL A 113 -14.86 -8.54 -2.41
CA VAL A 113 -15.69 -7.88 -1.39
C VAL A 113 -16.30 -6.60 -1.92
N ASN A 114 -17.50 -6.28 -1.44
CA ASN A 114 -18.13 -5.01 -1.75
C ASN A 114 -17.40 -3.85 -1.08
N SER A 115 -17.31 -2.73 -1.79
CA SER A 115 -16.67 -1.50 -1.32
C SER A 115 -17.68 -0.35 -1.43
N ASP A 116 -17.69 0.53 -0.44
CA ASP A 116 -18.43 1.79 -0.53
C ASP A 116 -17.67 2.76 -1.45
N PRO A 117 -18.25 3.18 -2.58
CA PRO A 117 -17.57 4.11 -3.49
C PRO A 117 -17.31 5.49 -2.89
N ALA A 118 -18.02 5.87 -1.83
CA ALA A 118 -17.87 7.15 -1.14
C ALA A 118 -16.85 7.11 0.00
N ALA A 119 -16.34 5.92 0.35
CA ALA A 119 -15.37 5.77 1.42
C ALA A 119 -14.01 6.41 1.04
N ASP A 120 -13.35 6.99 2.04
CA ASP A 120 -11.93 7.38 1.91
C ASP A 120 -11.11 6.12 1.56
N VAL A 121 -10.26 6.24 0.54
CA VAL A 121 -9.52 5.09 0.01
C VAL A 121 -8.56 4.48 1.02
N GLU A 122 -8.01 5.28 1.94
CA GLU A 122 -7.12 4.80 3.01
C GLU A 122 -7.90 4.03 4.08
N ASP A 123 -9.10 4.50 4.43
CA ASP A 123 -9.98 3.80 5.37
C ASP A 123 -10.51 2.50 4.76
N LEU A 124 -10.86 2.52 3.48
CA LEU A 124 -11.23 1.32 2.72
C LEU A 124 -10.07 0.31 2.71
N ALA A 125 -8.86 0.77 2.40
CA ALA A 125 -7.68 -0.10 2.41
C ALA A 125 -7.39 -0.66 3.81
N ALA A 126 -7.60 0.12 4.87
CA ALA A 126 -7.45 -0.35 6.24
C ALA A 126 -8.45 -1.46 6.59
N GLN A 127 -9.72 -1.30 6.19
CA GLN A 127 -10.75 -2.35 6.35
C GLN A 127 -10.36 -3.62 5.59
N HIS A 128 -9.91 -3.50 4.35
CA HIS A 128 -9.49 -4.64 3.53
C HIS A 128 -8.23 -5.32 4.05
N ARG A 129 -7.27 -4.56 4.62
CA ARG A 129 -6.11 -5.13 5.32
C ARG A 129 -6.56 -5.98 6.51
N LEU A 130 -7.52 -5.49 7.30
CA LEU A 130 -8.06 -6.27 8.41
C LEU A 130 -8.63 -7.61 7.94
N LEU A 131 -9.39 -7.65 6.84
CA LEU A 131 -9.89 -8.90 6.26
C LEU A 131 -8.76 -9.87 5.90
N CYS A 132 -7.64 -9.35 5.36
CA CYS A 132 -6.45 -10.15 5.07
C CYS A 132 -5.86 -10.74 6.36
N TYR A 133 -5.71 -9.93 7.40
CA TYR A 133 -5.17 -10.39 8.68
C TYR A 133 -6.09 -11.37 9.38
N GLN A 134 -7.40 -11.16 9.36
CA GLN A 134 -8.38 -12.09 9.93
C GLN A 134 -8.33 -13.46 9.27
N LYS A 135 -7.98 -13.53 7.98
CA LYS A 135 -7.85 -14.80 7.27
C LYS A 135 -6.50 -15.49 7.47
N PHE A 136 -5.41 -14.73 7.53
CA PHE A 136 -4.06 -15.29 7.41
C PHE A 136 -3.15 -15.05 8.61
N ALA A 137 -3.43 -14.05 9.48
CA ALA A 137 -2.52 -13.72 10.58
C ALA A 137 -2.48 -14.79 11.67
N THR A 138 -1.28 -15.06 12.16
CA THR A 138 -1.03 -15.99 13.28
C THR A 138 -0.96 -15.29 14.62
N ASP A 139 -0.85 -13.95 14.60
CA ASP A 139 -0.72 -13.06 15.77
C ASP A 139 -1.88 -12.05 15.86
N LEU A 140 -3.05 -12.43 15.31
CA LEU A 140 -4.25 -11.59 15.37
C LEU A 140 -4.68 -11.41 16.83
N PRO A 141 -5.04 -10.18 17.27
CA PRO A 141 -5.63 -9.95 18.59
C PRO A 141 -6.88 -10.80 18.82
N SER A 142 -7.13 -11.17 20.07
CA SER A 142 -8.26 -12.05 20.46
C SER A 142 -9.63 -11.42 20.20
N ASP A 143 -9.71 -10.10 20.07
CA ASP A 143 -10.92 -9.36 19.71
C ASP A 143 -11.18 -9.29 18.18
N GLY A 144 -10.31 -9.92 17.37
CA GLY A 144 -10.38 -9.91 15.90
C GLY A 144 -9.71 -8.71 15.24
N GLY A 145 -9.07 -7.85 16.01
CA GLY A 145 -8.37 -6.67 15.54
C GLY A 145 -9.29 -5.56 15.01
N VAL A 146 -8.70 -4.42 14.65
CA VAL A 146 -9.42 -3.26 14.13
C VAL A 146 -8.79 -2.75 12.83
N PRO A 147 -9.58 -2.13 11.92
CA PRO A 147 -9.01 -1.46 10.75
C PRO A 147 -8.01 -0.39 11.18
N THR A 148 -6.78 -0.50 10.72
CA THR A 148 -5.69 0.39 11.14
C THR A 148 -5.04 1.04 9.93
N LEU A 149 -4.94 2.37 9.95
CA LEU A 149 -4.13 3.11 8.96
C LEU A 149 -2.65 2.79 9.14
N THR A 150 -1.88 2.94 8.09
CA THR A 150 -0.43 2.89 8.23
C THR A 150 0.06 4.00 9.18
N PRO A 151 1.16 3.80 9.91
CA PRO A 151 1.66 4.81 10.86
C PRO A 151 1.89 6.18 10.21
N GLU A 152 2.37 6.21 8.98
CA GLU A 152 2.65 7.42 8.21
C GLU A 152 1.37 8.18 7.88
N VAL A 153 0.34 7.49 7.36
CA VAL A 153 -0.97 8.09 7.04
C VAL A 153 -1.65 8.57 8.30
N ALA A 154 -1.63 7.78 9.39
CA ALA A 154 -2.18 8.17 10.68
C ALA A 154 -1.49 9.44 11.23
N ALA A 155 -0.17 9.53 11.13
CA ALA A 155 0.59 10.69 11.56
C ALA A 155 0.21 11.96 10.77
N VAL A 156 0.02 11.84 9.45
CA VAL A 156 -0.41 12.98 8.60
C VAL A 156 -1.82 13.41 8.97
N ARG A 157 -2.77 12.49 9.15
CA ARG A 157 -4.14 12.81 9.57
C ARG A 157 -4.18 13.50 10.92
N ASN A 158 -3.45 12.98 11.91
CA ASN A 158 -3.37 13.57 13.25
C ASN A 158 -2.80 15.00 13.23
N ARG A 159 -1.80 15.27 12.38
CA ARG A 159 -1.27 16.63 12.22
C ARG A 159 -2.31 17.58 11.62
N ARG A 160 -3.06 17.12 10.60
CA ARG A 160 -4.11 17.94 9.97
C ARG A 160 -5.21 18.28 10.96
N THR A 161 -5.69 17.29 11.74
CA THR A 161 -6.70 17.52 12.79
C THR A 161 -6.23 18.51 13.83
N LYS A 162 -5.02 18.35 14.38
CA LYS A 162 -4.44 19.29 15.37
C LYS A 162 -4.29 20.70 14.81
N ASN A 163 -3.92 20.85 13.53
CA ASN A 163 -3.81 22.16 12.90
C ASN A 163 -5.19 22.80 12.70
N PHE A 164 -6.18 22.00 12.27
CA PHE A 164 -7.55 22.47 12.14
C PHE A 164 -8.13 22.94 13.47
N ASP A 165 -8.00 22.15 14.53
CA ASP A 165 -8.45 22.48 15.88
C ASP A 165 -7.79 23.76 16.40
N ARG A 166 -6.49 23.94 16.10
CA ARG A 166 -5.76 25.17 16.48
C ARG A 166 -6.26 26.40 15.72
N GLN A 167 -6.54 26.28 14.42
CA GLN A 167 -7.00 27.39 13.60
C GLN A 167 -8.43 27.82 13.91
N ASN A 168 -9.25 26.91 14.45
CA ASN A 168 -10.65 27.19 14.82
C ASN A 168 -10.85 27.35 16.35
N ALA A 169 -9.78 27.48 17.11
CA ALA A 169 -9.89 27.73 18.53
C ALA A 169 -10.46 29.13 18.79
N VAL A 170 -11.58 29.18 19.50
CA VAL A 170 -12.32 30.41 19.82
C VAL A 170 -12.23 30.68 21.34
N CYS A 171 -12.02 31.92 21.72
CA CYS A 171 -12.07 32.33 23.11
C CYS A 171 -13.47 32.09 23.69
N PRO A 172 -13.62 31.36 24.79
CA PRO A 172 -14.93 31.06 25.39
C PRO A 172 -15.61 32.31 25.99
N THR A 173 -14.85 33.38 26.26
CA THR A 173 -15.37 34.62 26.83
C THR A 173 -15.73 35.66 25.76
N HIS A 174 -14.88 35.81 24.76
CA HIS A 174 -15.05 36.88 23.75
C HIS A 174 -15.50 36.36 22.39
N PHE A 175 -15.61 35.03 22.20
CA PHE A 175 -16.04 34.35 20.93
C PHE A 175 -15.23 34.77 19.70
N MET A 176 -13.99 35.22 19.90
CA MET A 176 -13.04 35.58 18.85
C MET A 176 -12.02 34.49 18.64
N GLU A 177 -11.51 34.37 17.40
CA GLU A 177 -10.42 33.43 17.10
C GLU A 177 -9.20 33.70 17.99
N LEU A 178 -8.67 32.64 18.56
CA LEU A 178 -7.44 32.74 19.35
C LEU A 178 -6.23 32.86 18.41
N SER A 179 -5.21 33.58 18.86
CA SER A 179 -3.93 33.67 18.16
C SER A 179 -3.28 32.29 18.05
N ALA A 180 -2.26 32.13 17.19
CA ALA A 180 -1.48 30.90 17.05
C ALA A 180 -0.85 30.40 18.36
N THR A 181 -0.72 31.29 19.35
CA THR A 181 -0.23 30.98 20.71
C THR A 181 -1.34 30.56 21.68
N GLY A 182 -2.61 30.56 21.21
CA GLY A 182 -3.77 30.23 22.05
C GLY A 182 -4.23 31.35 22.98
N VAL A 183 -3.74 32.58 22.78
CA VAL A 183 -4.08 33.75 23.62
C VAL A 183 -5.12 34.59 22.92
N CYS A 184 -6.15 35.00 23.65
CA CYS A 184 -7.14 35.95 23.19
C CYS A 184 -6.61 37.38 23.35
N ALA A 185 -6.76 38.20 22.30
CA ALA A 185 -6.29 39.60 22.35
C ALA A 185 -7.07 40.49 23.30
N GLU A 186 -8.28 40.06 23.70
CA GLU A 186 -9.18 40.80 24.63
C GLU A 186 -9.21 40.21 26.05
N CYS A 187 -8.48 39.10 26.28
CA CYS A 187 -8.27 38.53 27.60
C CYS A 187 -6.91 39.05 28.14
N ASP A 188 -6.90 40.07 28.95
CA ASP A 188 -5.74 40.46 29.75
C ASP A 188 -5.59 39.57 30.97
#